data_bcc752da9e26cd0d6227a4fedbb15292
#
_entry.id   bcc752da9e26cd0d6227a4fedbb15292
#
_cell.length_a   1.000
_cell.length_b   1.000
_cell.length_c   1.000
_cell.angle_alpha   90.00
_cell.angle_beta   90.00
_cell.angle_gamma   90.00
#
_symmetry.space_group_name_H-M   'P 1'
#
loop_
_entity.id
_entity.type
_entity.pdbx_description
1 polymer ?
#
loop_
_entity_poly.entity_id
_entity_poly.type
_entity_poly.pdbx_seq_one_letter_code
_entity_poly.pdbx_strand_id
1 'polypeptide(L)'
;MGVRAEAQPAARVPKVGLLLPTTAAAAGYNVEALKQGLREAGYVEGKTIALEIRYGEGDSARFPTLARELVSLKPDVLVTSTDPAIAAVRRETRTIPIVMAFSTDPVATGFVASLAHPGGNVTGLSNIASEMSGKRLALLKDALPGLSHVALLWNPDVRGAVLEYKEAEAVARSLRLELQSVEVSGVADLDRAFEAMSSQRAQAFFLLPGNPIAFSKRLEIATFGQKRRLPSMFPTREYVDQGGLMSYGASLPAMYHRAGTYAGKILKGAKPADLPVEQPTKFELVINLKTAKAIGLTVPPSLLQRADQLIQ
;
A
#
# COMPACT_ATOMS: atom_id res chain seq x y z
N MET A 1 25.39 -6.28 -58.56
CA MET A 1 25.49 -6.76 -57.19
C MET A 1 24.38 -6.09 -56.34
N GLY A 2 23.30 -6.78 -56.10
CA GLY A 2 22.20 -6.24 -55.29
C GLY A 2 22.49 -6.44 -53.80
N VAL A 3 22.57 -5.37 -53.05
CA VAL A 3 22.67 -5.37 -51.60
C VAL A 3 21.28 -5.78 -51.10
N ARG A 4 21.13 -7.01 -50.59
CA ARG A 4 19.94 -7.41 -49.83
C ARG A 4 19.98 -6.62 -48.50
N ALA A 5 19.05 -5.70 -48.34
CA ALA A 5 18.73 -5.14 -47.05
C ALA A 5 18.14 -6.27 -46.19
N GLU A 6 18.92 -6.77 -45.23
CA GLU A 6 18.38 -7.63 -44.17
C GLU A 6 17.40 -6.78 -43.35
N ALA A 7 16.14 -7.18 -43.36
CA ALA A 7 15.13 -6.58 -42.50
C ALA A 7 15.52 -6.87 -41.06
N GLN A 8 15.84 -5.83 -40.27
CA GLN A 8 16.02 -5.97 -38.82
C GLN A 8 14.76 -6.63 -38.25
N PRO A 9 14.90 -7.68 -37.42
CA PRO A 9 13.74 -8.29 -36.80
C PRO A 9 13.01 -7.21 -35.99
N ALA A 10 11.70 -7.13 -36.18
CA ALA A 10 10.86 -6.20 -35.44
C ALA A 10 11.16 -6.32 -33.94
N ALA A 11 11.61 -5.24 -33.33
CA ALA A 11 11.98 -5.22 -31.93
C ALA A 11 10.80 -5.74 -31.09
N ARG A 12 11.01 -6.81 -30.32
CA ARG A 12 9.97 -7.40 -29.46
C ARG A 12 9.47 -6.31 -28.50
N VAL A 13 8.16 -6.08 -28.47
CA VAL A 13 7.52 -5.17 -27.52
C VAL A 13 7.68 -5.77 -26.11
N PRO A 14 8.39 -5.08 -25.19
CA PRO A 14 8.56 -5.58 -23.84
C PRO A 14 7.23 -5.67 -23.09
N LYS A 15 7.14 -6.62 -22.15
CA LYS A 15 5.96 -6.89 -21.34
C LYS A 15 6.20 -6.49 -19.90
N VAL A 16 5.25 -5.79 -19.30
CA VAL A 16 5.21 -5.49 -17.86
C VAL A 16 4.05 -6.26 -17.25
N GLY A 17 4.33 -7.19 -16.35
CA GLY A 17 3.31 -7.90 -15.58
C GLY A 17 3.00 -7.14 -14.30
N LEU A 18 1.71 -6.94 -14.01
CA LEU A 18 1.26 -6.19 -12.84
C LEU A 18 0.29 -7.06 -12.01
N LEU A 19 0.72 -7.47 -10.81
CA LEU A 19 -0.13 -8.12 -9.82
C LEU A 19 -0.60 -7.09 -8.80
N LEU A 20 -1.88 -6.73 -8.85
CA LEU A 20 -2.51 -5.80 -7.93
C LEU A 20 -3.31 -6.55 -6.86
N PRO A 21 -3.06 -6.30 -5.56
CA PRO A 21 -3.72 -7.03 -4.48
C PRO A 21 -5.23 -6.76 -4.37
N THR A 22 -5.70 -5.65 -4.95
CA THR A 22 -7.08 -5.15 -4.84
C THR A 22 -7.88 -5.33 -6.13
N THR A 23 -9.10 -4.78 -6.18
CA THR A 23 -9.98 -4.77 -7.36
C THR A 23 -9.52 -3.75 -8.42
N ALA A 24 -9.95 -3.92 -9.66
CA ALA A 24 -9.68 -2.98 -10.75
C ALA A 24 -10.16 -1.55 -10.42
N ALA A 25 -11.35 -1.43 -9.86
CA ALA A 25 -11.93 -0.14 -9.48
C ALA A 25 -11.11 0.56 -8.38
N ALA A 26 -10.61 -0.20 -7.41
CA ALA A 26 -9.82 0.34 -6.30
C ALA A 26 -8.39 0.72 -6.73
N ALA A 27 -7.86 0.07 -7.77
CA ALA A 27 -6.50 0.26 -8.24
C ALA A 27 -6.35 1.37 -9.30
N GLY A 28 -7.43 1.91 -9.83
CA GLY A 28 -7.42 2.76 -11.04
C GLY A 28 -6.39 3.90 -10.98
N TYR A 29 -6.41 4.72 -9.93
CA TYR A 29 -5.44 5.81 -9.77
C TYR A 29 -3.98 5.34 -9.69
N ASN A 30 -3.74 4.22 -9.03
CA ASN A 30 -2.40 3.65 -8.89
C ASN A 30 -1.88 3.11 -10.22
N VAL A 31 -2.74 2.47 -11.01
CA VAL A 31 -2.41 1.98 -12.36
C VAL A 31 -2.08 3.14 -13.29
N GLU A 32 -2.87 4.20 -13.28
CA GLU A 32 -2.59 5.39 -14.10
C GLU A 32 -1.31 6.10 -13.68
N ALA A 33 -1.03 6.18 -12.38
CA ALA A 33 0.23 6.72 -11.87
C ALA A 33 1.44 5.87 -12.31
N LEU A 34 1.33 4.53 -12.26
CA LEU A 34 2.36 3.62 -12.79
C LEU A 34 2.59 3.85 -14.29
N LYS A 35 1.52 3.93 -15.08
CA LYS A 35 1.59 4.20 -16.51
C LYS A 35 2.24 5.55 -16.80
N GLN A 36 2.00 6.56 -15.95
CA GLN A 36 2.66 7.85 -16.07
C GLN A 36 4.17 7.74 -15.87
N GLY A 37 4.62 7.04 -14.82
CA GLY A 37 6.05 6.79 -14.58
C GLY A 37 6.73 6.01 -15.71
N LEU A 38 6.01 5.05 -16.33
CA LEU A 38 6.46 4.35 -17.51
C LEU A 38 6.54 5.28 -18.73
N ARG A 39 5.54 6.15 -18.97
CA ARG A 39 5.54 7.12 -20.08
C ARG A 39 6.74 8.07 -19.99
N GLU A 40 7.06 8.57 -18.81
CA GLU A 40 8.22 9.44 -18.57
C GLU A 40 9.55 8.72 -18.83
N ALA A 41 9.57 7.38 -18.64
CA ALA A 41 10.70 6.55 -19.02
C ALA A 41 10.74 6.21 -20.53
N GLY A 42 9.75 6.63 -21.33
CA GLY A 42 9.67 6.41 -22.78
C GLY A 42 8.82 5.20 -23.17
N TYR A 43 8.07 4.60 -22.22
CA TYR A 43 7.25 3.41 -22.47
C TYR A 43 5.76 3.74 -22.44
N VAL A 44 5.07 3.47 -23.57
CA VAL A 44 3.64 3.75 -23.76
C VAL A 44 2.90 2.45 -24.01
N GLU A 45 1.91 2.14 -23.20
CA GLU A 45 1.05 0.96 -23.36
C GLU A 45 0.41 0.90 -24.74
N GLY A 46 0.42 -0.28 -25.34
CA GLY A 46 -0.13 -0.52 -26.68
C GLY A 46 0.73 0.01 -27.84
N LYS A 47 1.85 0.73 -27.52
CA LYS A 47 2.81 1.21 -28.53
C LYS A 47 4.21 0.62 -28.33
N THR A 48 4.82 0.87 -27.19
CA THR A 48 6.19 0.45 -26.89
C THR A 48 6.29 -0.55 -25.73
N ILE A 49 5.20 -0.82 -25.02
CA ILE A 49 5.06 -1.90 -24.02
C ILE A 49 3.69 -2.55 -24.09
N ALA A 50 3.61 -3.79 -23.62
CA ALA A 50 2.36 -4.49 -23.26
C ALA A 50 2.23 -4.57 -21.75
N LEU A 51 1.05 -4.25 -21.20
CA LEU A 51 0.72 -4.43 -19.80
C LEU A 51 -0.18 -5.65 -19.62
N GLU A 52 0.23 -6.56 -18.74
CA GLU A 52 -0.51 -7.75 -18.34
C GLU A 52 -0.93 -7.61 -16.89
N ILE A 53 -2.19 -7.31 -16.62
CA ILE A 53 -2.68 -6.98 -15.28
C ILE A 53 -3.50 -8.15 -14.71
N ARG A 54 -3.27 -8.46 -13.44
CA ARG A 54 -4.09 -9.38 -12.64
C ARG A 54 -4.50 -8.70 -11.34
N TYR A 55 -5.76 -8.88 -10.98
CA TYR A 55 -6.35 -8.30 -9.78
C TYR A 55 -6.67 -9.39 -8.76
N GLY A 56 -6.14 -9.23 -7.55
CA GLY A 56 -6.30 -10.19 -6.45
C GLY A 56 -7.64 -10.07 -5.73
N GLU A 57 -8.42 -9.02 -5.99
CA GLU A 57 -9.75 -8.77 -5.44
C GLU A 57 -9.78 -8.68 -3.89
N GLY A 58 -8.63 -8.37 -3.26
CA GLY A 58 -8.47 -8.36 -1.81
C GLY A 58 -8.27 -9.74 -1.18
N ASP A 59 -8.26 -10.79 -1.97
CA ASP A 59 -8.08 -12.18 -1.51
C ASP A 59 -6.65 -12.65 -1.72
N SER A 60 -5.88 -12.75 -0.65
CA SER A 60 -4.47 -13.20 -0.70
C SER A 60 -4.32 -14.66 -1.13
N ALA A 61 -5.35 -15.50 -0.97
CA ALA A 61 -5.31 -16.90 -1.42
C ALA A 61 -5.23 -17.02 -2.96
N ARG A 62 -5.63 -15.99 -3.70
CA ARG A 62 -5.54 -15.94 -5.16
C ARG A 62 -4.14 -15.60 -5.68
N PHE A 63 -3.30 -14.94 -4.87
CA PHE A 63 -2.01 -14.41 -5.34
C PHE A 63 -1.07 -15.47 -5.92
N PRO A 64 -0.93 -16.69 -5.35
CA PRO A 64 -0.05 -17.72 -5.93
C PRO A 64 -0.45 -18.11 -7.36
N THR A 65 -1.75 -18.27 -7.62
CA THR A 65 -2.25 -18.61 -8.97
C THR A 65 -2.03 -17.47 -9.95
N LEU A 66 -2.38 -16.24 -9.57
CA LEU A 66 -2.20 -15.05 -10.41
C LEU A 66 -0.72 -14.73 -10.69
N ALA A 67 0.16 -14.97 -9.70
CA ALA A 67 1.61 -14.83 -9.87
C ALA A 67 2.15 -15.83 -10.90
N ARG A 68 1.73 -17.10 -10.83
CA ARG A 68 2.11 -18.14 -11.78
C ARG A 68 1.64 -17.82 -13.20
N GLU A 69 0.41 -17.36 -13.34
CA GLU A 69 -0.13 -16.90 -14.64
C GLU A 69 0.75 -15.80 -15.23
N LEU A 70 1.05 -14.74 -14.45
CA LEU A 70 1.88 -13.63 -14.93
C LEU A 70 3.29 -14.09 -15.31
N VAL A 71 3.93 -14.93 -14.48
CA VAL A 71 5.27 -15.45 -14.76
C VAL A 71 5.29 -16.31 -16.02
N SER A 72 4.22 -17.09 -16.29
CA SER A 72 4.10 -17.90 -17.50
C SER A 72 4.08 -17.09 -18.80
N LEU A 73 3.64 -15.82 -18.74
CA LEU A 73 3.67 -14.88 -19.88
C LEU A 73 5.06 -14.34 -20.18
N LYS A 74 6.06 -14.70 -19.36
CA LYS A 74 7.47 -14.28 -19.47
C LYS A 74 7.61 -12.76 -19.63
N PRO A 75 7.12 -11.96 -18.68
CA PRO A 75 7.30 -10.52 -18.71
C PRO A 75 8.77 -10.14 -18.52
N ASP A 76 9.14 -8.96 -19.01
CA ASP A 76 10.49 -8.41 -18.86
C ASP A 76 10.69 -7.78 -17.47
N VAL A 77 9.59 -7.38 -16.82
CA VAL A 77 9.54 -6.88 -15.44
C VAL A 77 8.17 -7.15 -14.83
N LEU A 78 8.15 -7.47 -13.54
CA LEU A 78 6.94 -7.60 -12.73
C LEU A 78 6.85 -6.42 -11.76
N VAL A 79 5.65 -5.88 -11.59
CA VAL A 79 5.36 -4.85 -10.59
C VAL A 79 4.25 -5.38 -9.67
N THR A 80 4.43 -5.21 -8.38
CA THR A 80 3.42 -5.61 -7.39
C THR A 80 3.55 -4.78 -6.12
N SER A 81 2.62 -4.95 -5.19
CA SER A 81 2.63 -4.26 -3.91
C SER A 81 2.07 -5.15 -2.81
N THR A 82 2.29 -4.78 -1.56
CA THR A 82 1.98 -5.53 -0.34
C THR A 82 2.81 -6.81 -0.19
N ASP A 83 3.20 -7.10 1.03
CA ASP A 83 4.10 -8.21 1.32
C ASP A 83 3.56 -9.58 0.86
N PRO A 84 2.24 -9.90 0.99
CA PRO A 84 1.70 -11.17 0.51
C PRO A 84 1.81 -11.34 -1.02
N ALA A 85 1.53 -10.30 -1.80
CA ALA A 85 1.61 -10.39 -3.25
C ALA A 85 3.07 -10.43 -3.74
N ILE A 86 3.98 -9.66 -3.11
CA ILE A 86 5.42 -9.71 -3.37
C ILE A 86 5.95 -11.12 -3.09
N ALA A 87 5.58 -11.72 -1.96
CA ALA A 87 5.98 -13.08 -1.61
C ALA A 87 5.48 -14.10 -2.62
N ALA A 88 4.24 -13.97 -3.12
CA ALA A 88 3.69 -14.85 -4.14
C ALA A 88 4.48 -14.77 -5.46
N VAL A 89 4.74 -13.57 -5.97
CA VAL A 89 5.52 -13.38 -7.21
C VAL A 89 6.95 -13.89 -7.05
N ARG A 90 7.60 -13.61 -5.92
CA ARG A 90 8.97 -14.04 -5.63
C ARG A 90 9.13 -15.55 -5.53
N ARG A 91 8.08 -16.28 -5.17
CA ARG A 91 8.09 -17.76 -5.16
C ARG A 91 8.11 -18.33 -6.56
N GLU A 92 7.44 -17.71 -7.50
CA GLU A 92 7.29 -18.19 -8.89
C GLU A 92 8.51 -17.84 -9.77
N THR A 93 9.32 -16.82 -9.43
CA THR A 93 10.50 -16.44 -10.20
C THR A 93 11.66 -15.94 -9.33
N ARG A 94 12.89 -16.29 -9.75
CA ARG A 94 14.14 -15.79 -9.18
C ARG A 94 14.96 -14.96 -10.18
N THR A 95 14.48 -14.87 -11.41
CA THR A 95 15.22 -14.23 -12.52
C THR A 95 14.50 -13.03 -13.12
N ILE A 96 13.17 -13.09 -13.24
CA ILE A 96 12.41 -11.94 -13.73
C ILE A 96 12.51 -10.82 -12.67
N PRO A 97 12.92 -9.60 -13.07
CA PRO A 97 12.93 -8.43 -12.20
C PRO A 97 11.57 -8.16 -11.56
N ILE A 98 11.56 -7.86 -10.26
CA ILE A 98 10.37 -7.52 -9.49
C ILE A 98 10.55 -6.12 -8.90
N VAL A 99 9.63 -5.21 -9.21
CA VAL A 99 9.54 -3.88 -8.62
C VAL A 99 8.41 -3.86 -7.60
N MET A 100 8.75 -3.63 -6.36
CA MET A 100 7.78 -3.38 -5.30
C MET A 100 7.31 -1.93 -5.43
N ALA A 101 6.02 -1.71 -5.74
CA ALA A 101 5.46 -0.37 -5.64
C ALA A 101 5.34 0.07 -4.17
N PHE A 102 5.22 -0.92 -3.27
CA PHE A 102 5.20 -0.67 -1.84
C PHE A 102 5.39 -2.01 -1.09
N SER A 103 6.27 -2.01 -0.09
CA SER A 103 6.43 -3.07 0.92
C SER A 103 6.53 -2.42 2.29
N THR A 104 6.06 -3.10 3.34
CA THR A 104 6.07 -2.57 4.71
C THR A 104 7.50 -2.47 5.24
N ASP A 105 8.24 -3.59 5.20
CA ASP A 105 9.66 -3.67 5.53
C ASP A 105 10.31 -4.78 4.68
N PRO A 106 10.89 -4.43 3.52
CA PRO A 106 11.43 -5.43 2.60
C PRO A 106 12.70 -6.12 3.10
N VAL A 107 13.39 -5.54 4.07
CA VAL A 107 14.57 -6.15 4.71
C VAL A 107 14.12 -7.18 5.75
N ALA A 108 13.25 -6.80 6.67
CA ALA A 108 12.74 -7.72 7.70
C ALA A 108 11.92 -8.87 7.12
N THR A 109 11.21 -8.64 6.01
CA THR A 109 10.51 -9.70 5.26
C THR A 109 11.44 -10.59 4.44
N GLY A 110 12.71 -10.18 4.28
CA GLY A 110 13.72 -10.91 3.51
C GLY A 110 13.54 -10.83 2.00
N PHE A 111 12.84 -9.81 1.49
CA PHE A 111 12.71 -9.58 0.05
C PHE A 111 13.99 -9.03 -0.56
N VAL A 112 14.71 -8.20 0.18
CA VAL A 112 16.00 -7.63 -0.19
C VAL A 112 17.03 -7.79 0.94
N ALA A 113 18.32 -7.77 0.61
CA ALA A 113 19.38 -7.89 1.60
C ALA A 113 19.53 -6.61 2.43
N SER A 114 19.45 -5.44 1.78
CA SER A 114 19.40 -4.12 2.40
C SER A 114 18.70 -3.14 1.47
N LEU A 115 18.34 -1.95 1.98
CA LEU A 115 17.73 -0.92 1.13
C LEU A 115 18.72 -0.37 0.10
N ALA A 116 19.99 -0.16 0.49
CA ALA A 116 21.03 0.36 -0.41
C ALA A 116 21.47 -0.66 -1.46
N HIS A 117 21.52 -1.94 -1.10
CA HIS A 117 21.96 -3.05 -1.95
C HIS A 117 20.97 -4.20 -1.88
N PRO A 118 19.92 -4.21 -2.72
CA PRO A 118 18.89 -5.26 -2.72
C PRO A 118 19.43 -6.67 -2.95
N GLY A 119 20.44 -6.82 -3.82
CA GLY A 119 21.23 -8.02 -3.97
C GLY A 119 20.58 -9.18 -4.73
N GLY A 120 19.34 -9.01 -5.23
CA GLY A 120 18.58 -10.05 -5.93
C GLY A 120 17.79 -9.51 -7.12
N ASN A 121 16.71 -10.23 -7.48
CA ASN A 121 15.80 -9.78 -8.55
C ASN A 121 14.68 -8.85 -8.06
N VAL A 122 14.70 -8.44 -6.79
CA VAL A 122 13.67 -7.58 -6.18
C VAL A 122 14.27 -6.20 -5.84
N THR A 123 13.57 -5.14 -6.20
CA THR A 123 13.85 -3.75 -5.83
C THR A 123 12.56 -2.96 -5.75
N GLY A 124 12.60 -1.66 -5.55
CA GLY A 124 11.41 -0.78 -5.58
C GLY A 124 11.31 0.15 -4.38
N LEU A 125 10.15 0.20 -3.71
CA LEU A 125 9.87 1.15 -2.65
C LEU A 125 9.47 0.44 -1.34
N SER A 126 9.92 1.02 -0.22
CA SER A 126 9.54 0.63 1.14
C SER A 126 8.73 1.76 1.78
N ASN A 127 7.74 1.40 2.56
CA ASN A 127 6.85 2.39 3.23
C ASN A 127 7.27 2.62 4.68
N ILE A 128 8.44 2.61 5.11
CA ILE A 128 8.89 2.84 6.51
C ILE A 128 7.71 2.83 7.51
N ALA A 129 7.04 1.69 7.61
CA ALA A 129 5.75 1.63 8.31
C ALA A 129 5.91 1.75 9.83
N SER A 130 7.02 1.26 10.38
CA SER A 130 7.23 1.16 11.81
C SER A 130 7.18 2.52 12.52
N GLU A 131 7.93 3.50 12.05
CA GLU A 131 7.93 4.84 12.64
C GLU A 131 6.59 5.58 12.49
N MET A 132 5.76 5.17 11.50
CA MET A 132 4.51 5.86 11.18
C MET A 132 3.38 5.52 12.15
N SER A 133 3.35 4.33 12.72
CA SER A 133 2.29 3.92 13.66
C SER A 133 2.28 4.77 14.91
N GLY A 134 3.46 5.08 15.45
CA GLY A 134 3.58 6.02 16.57
C GLY A 134 3.07 7.41 16.23
N LYS A 135 3.41 7.93 15.06
CA LYS A 135 2.94 9.24 14.59
C LYS A 135 1.43 9.28 14.40
N ARG A 136 0.84 8.23 13.81
CA ARG A 136 -0.62 8.11 13.63
C ARG A 136 -1.35 8.07 14.96
N LEU A 137 -0.86 7.30 15.95
CA LEU A 137 -1.44 7.25 17.29
C LEU A 137 -1.36 8.61 18.00
N ALA A 138 -0.22 9.31 17.89
CA ALA A 138 -0.06 10.65 18.44
C ALA A 138 -1.05 11.65 17.81
N LEU A 139 -1.19 11.63 16.48
CA LEU A 139 -2.16 12.47 15.75
C LEU A 139 -3.60 12.16 16.15
N LEU A 140 -3.94 10.89 16.33
CA LEU A 140 -5.27 10.48 16.79
C LEU A 140 -5.55 10.99 18.22
N LYS A 141 -4.54 10.92 19.09
CA LYS A 141 -4.64 11.47 20.46
C LYS A 141 -4.72 13.00 20.46
N ASP A 142 -3.98 13.68 19.59
CA ASP A 142 -4.09 15.13 19.41
C ASP A 142 -5.51 15.54 18.98
N ALA A 143 -6.15 14.73 18.11
CA ALA A 143 -7.54 14.96 17.69
C ALA A 143 -8.55 14.69 18.82
N LEU A 144 -8.22 13.81 19.76
CA LEU A 144 -9.09 13.32 20.85
C LEU A 144 -8.33 13.34 22.18
N PRO A 145 -8.20 14.49 22.86
CA PRO A 145 -7.40 14.60 24.09
C PRO A 145 -7.79 13.60 25.19
N GLY A 146 -9.07 13.20 25.27
CA GLY A 146 -9.59 12.22 26.22
C GLY A 146 -9.42 10.75 25.79
N LEU A 147 -8.74 10.49 24.67
CA LEU A 147 -8.56 9.14 24.14
C LEU A 147 -7.73 8.27 25.11
N SER A 148 -8.26 7.10 25.44
CA SER A 148 -7.61 6.09 26.28
C SER A 148 -7.68 4.68 25.71
N HIS A 149 -8.68 4.37 24.87
CA HIS A 149 -8.92 3.04 24.30
C HIS A 149 -9.07 3.10 22.78
N VAL A 150 -8.19 2.43 22.04
CA VAL A 150 -8.11 2.43 20.57
C VAL A 150 -8.16 1.00 20.05
N ALA A 151 -9.07 0.70 19.14
CA ALA A 151 -9.05 -0.54 18.38
C ALA A 151 -8.00 -0.48 17.27
N LEU A 152 -7.12 -1.45 17.19
CA LEU A 152 -6.09 -1.58 16.16
C LEU A 152 -6.47 -2.69 15.19
N LEU A 153 -6.91 -2.28 14.00
CA LEU A 153 -7.30 -3.19 12.92
C LEU A 153 -6.07 -3.60 12.11
N TRP A 154 -5.81 -4.90 11.99
CA TRP A 154 -4.61 -5.40 11.33
C TRP A 154 -4.76 -6.83 10.80
N ASN A 155 -3.80 -7.30 10.00
CA ASN A 155 -3.76 -8.67 9.50
C ASN A 155 -2.51 -9.39 10.05
N PRO A 156 -2.67 -10.42 10.91
CA PRO A 156 -1.55 -11.16 11.49
C PRO A 156 -0.78 -12.01 10.47
N ASP A 157 -1.37 -12.32 9.32
CA ASP A 157 -0.70 -13.07 8.24
C ASP A 157 0.30 -12.19 7.45
N VAL A 158 0.24 -10.87 7.64
CA VAL A 158 1.17 -9.90 7.03
C VAL A 158 2.33 -9.67 7.98
N ARG A 159 3.50 -10.24 7.66
CA ARG A 159 4.69 -10.17 8.53
C ARG A 159 5.08 -8.73 8.91
N GLY A 160 5.00 -7.80 7.96
CA GLY A 160 5.26 -6.40 8.24
C GLY A 160 4.27 -5.80 9.24
N ALA A 161 2.98 -6.17 9.17
CA ALA A 161 1.97 -5.72 10.12
C ALA A 161 2.21 -6.27 11.54
N VAL A 162 2.76 -7.47 11.68
CA VAL A 162 3.15 -8.03 13.00
C VAL A 162 4.23 -7.17 13.67
N LEU A 163 5.23 -6.71 12.90
CA LEU A 163 6.28 -5.84 13.40
C LEU A 163 5.71 -4.46 13.78
N GLU A 164 4.88 -3.91 12.92
CA GLU A 164 4.22 -2.61 13.13
C GLU A 164 3.26 -2.62 14.33
N TYR A 165 2.56 -3.73 14.55
CA TYR A 165 1.71 -3.93 15.72
C TYR A 165 2.51 -3.82 17.03
N LYS A 166 3.66 -4.52 17.13
CA LYS A 166 4.53 -4.47 18.32
C LYS A 166 5.04 -3.06 18.62
N GLU A 167 5.36 -2.31 17.60
CA GLU A 167 5.79 -0.92 17.75
C GLU A 167 4.62 -0.01 18.16
N ALA A 168 3.44 -0.21 17.56
CA ALA A 168 2.23 0.49 17.97
C ALA A 168 1.91 0.26 19.45
N GLU A 169 2.07 -0.98 19.95
CA GLU A 169 1.92 -1.29 21.38
C GLU A 169 2.93 -0.54 22.28
N ALA A 170 4.19 -0.46 21.82
CA ALA A 170 5.22 0.24 22.60
C ALA A 170 4.92 1.74 22.71
N VAL A 171 4.49 2.37 21.60
CA VAL A 171 4.11 3.79 21.58
C VAL A 171 2.81 4.03 22.32
N ALA A 172 1.81 3.16 22.20
CA ALA A 172 0.54 3.28 22.91
C ALA A 172 0.76 3.35 24.43
N ARG A 173 1.65 2.50 24.98
CA ARG A 173 2.03 2.55 26.40
C ARG A 173 2.59 3.92 26.80
N SER A 174 3.45 4.52 25.98
CA SER A 174 4.01 5.86 26.26
C SER A 174 2.96 6.95 26.21
N LEU A 175 1.94 6.79 25.36
CA LEU A 175 0.80 7.70 25.22
C LEU A 175 -0.33 7.42 26.23
N ARG A 176 -0.18 6.38 27.09
CA ARG A 176 -1.22 5.91 28.02
C ARG A 176 -2.51 5.51 27.29
N LEU A 177 -2.35 4.79 26.18
CA LEU A 177 -3.45 4.23 25.40
C LEU A 177 -3.49 2.71 25.59
N GLU A 178 -4.69 2.19 25.79
CA GLU A 178 -4.99 0.76 25.70
C GLU A 178 -5.28 0.41 24.25
N LEU A 179 -4.60 -0.60 23.70
CA LEU A 179 -4.86 -1.10 22.35
C LEU A 179 -5.67 -2.39 22.42
N GLN A 180 -6.81 -2.37 21.73
CA GLN A 180 -7.60 -3.56 21.44
C GLN A 180 -7.12 -4.14 20.11
N SER A 181 -6.57 -5.35 20.10
CA SER A 181 -6.26 -6.06 18.84
C SER A 181 -7.54 -6.48 18.12
N VAL A 182 -7.65 -6.13 16.84
CA VAL A 182 -8.77 -6.49 15.98
C VAL A 182 -8.21 -7.06 14.68
N GLU A 183 -8.21 -8.39 14.58
CA GLU A 183 -7.60 -9.12 13.48
C GLU A 183 -8.57 -9.29 12.31
N VAL A 184 -8.07 -9.05 11.08
CA VAL A 184 -8.82 -9.22 9.83
C VAL A 184 -7.91 -9.90 8.81
N SER A 185 -8.04 -11.21 8.68
CA SER A 185 -7.32 -12.06 7.72
C SER A 185 -8.16 -12.44 6.51
N GLY A 186 -9.50 -12.38 6.64
CA GLY A 186 -10.48 -12.69 5.61
C GLY A 186 -11.61 -11.66 5.53
N VAL A 187 -12.36 -11.65 4.44
CA VAL A 187 -13.55 -10.78 4.30
C VAL A 187 -14.59 -11.08 5.38
N ALA A 188 -14.75 -12.35 5.74
CA ALA A 188 -15.68 -12.79 6.79
C ALA A 188 -15.32 -12.27 8.20
N ASP A 189 -14.10 -11.78 8.40
CA ASP A 189 -13.66 -11.24 9.69
C ASP A 189 -14.17 -9.82 9.94
N LEU A 190 -14.59 -9.09 8.90
CA LEU A 190 -14.96 -7.68 9.03
C LEU A 190 -16.16 -7.47 9.96
N ASP A 191 -17.20 -8.29 9.83
CA ASP A 191 -18.38 -8.16 10.70
C ASP A 191 -18.01 -8.40 12.17
N ARG A 192 -17.19 -9.42 12.44
CA ARG A 192 -16.68 -9.70 13.79
C ARG A 192 -15.79 -8.57 14.31
N ALA A 193 -14.97 -7.98 13.44
CA ALA A 193 -14.14 -6.83 13.77
C ALA A 193 -15.00 -5.63 14.18
N PHE A 194 -16.06 -5.34 13.43
CA PHE A 194 -16.99 -4.25 13.72
C PHE A 194 -17.76 -4.48 15.03
N GLU A 195 -18.17 -5.72 15.27
CA GLU A 195 -18.82 -6.09 16.52
C GLU A 195 -17.87 -5.98 17.71
N ALA A 196 -16.63 -6.46 17.59
CA ALA A 196 -15.62 -6.38 18.64
C ALA A 196 -15.30 -4.90 19.00
N MET A 197 -15.12 -4.03 18.02
CA MET A 197 -14.91 -2.60 18.25
C MET A 197 -16.09 -1.93 18.97
N SER A 198 -17.33 -2.36 18.66
CA SER A 198 -18.53 -1.80 19.27
C SER A 198 -18.76 -2.32 20.70
N SER A 199 -18.64 -3.63 20.91
CA SER A 199 -18.91 -4.29 22.21
C SER A 199 -17.86 -3.93 23.26
N GLN A 200 -16.61 -3.78 22.88
CA GLN A 200 -15.52 -3.40 23.78
C GLN A 200 -15.37 -1.87 23.94
N ARG A 201 -16.29 -1.08 23.38
CA ARG A 201 -16.39 0.37 23.55
C ARG A 201 -15.11 1.13 23.14
N ALA A 202 -14.52 0.74 22.00
CA ALA A 202 -13.42 1.51 21.43
C ALA A 202 -13.83 2.97 21.23
N GLN A 203 -12.98 3.91 21.61
CA GLN A 203 -13.21 5.36 21.45
C GLN A 203 -12.76 5.87 20.09
N ALA A 204 -11.86 5.15 19.45
CA ALA A 204 -11.37 5.37 18.10
C ALA A 204 -10.83 4.06 17.53
N PHE A 205 -10.62 4.02 16.23
CA PHE A 205 -9.87 2.91 15.64
C PHE A 205 -8.75 3.39 14.72
N PHE A 206 -7.73 2.56 14.62
CA PHE A 206 -6.54 2.79 13.83
C PHE A 206 -6.27 1.55 12.96
N LEU A 207 -5.99 1.76 11.67
CA LEU A 207 -5.72 0.69 10.72
C LEU A 207 -4.23 0.62 10.38
N LEU A 208 -3.63 -0.57 10.49
CA LEU A 208 -2.28 -0.80 9.98
C LEU A 208 -2.27 -0.98 8.46
N PRO A 209 -1.19 -0.58 7.77
CA PRO A 209 -1.07 -0.76 6.32
C PRO A 209 -0.86 -2.21 5.91
N GLY A 210 -0.89 -2.47 4.60
CA GLY A 210 -0.54 -3.76 4.01
C GLY A 210 -1.65 -4.81 4.00
N ASN A 211 -2.85 -4.49 4.50
CA ASN A 211 -4.00 -5.40 4.46
C ASN A 211 -4.81 -5.19 3.16
N PRO A 212 -4.74 -6.13 2.18
CA PRO A 212 -5.46 -6.00 0.91
C PRO A 212 -6.98 -6.04 1.06
N ILE A 213 -7.47 -6.80 2.05
CA ILE A 213 -8.89 -6.93 2.36
C ILE A 213 -9.43 -5.59 2.85
N ALA A 214 -8.78 -5.01 3.87
CA ALA A 214 -9.17 -3.71 4.41
C ALA A 214 -9.11 -2.61 3.34
N PHE A 215 -8.13 -2.64 2.43
CA PHE A 215 -8.05 -1.67 1.33
C PHE A 215 -9.19 -1.86 0.32
N SER A 216 -9.53 -3.09 -0.04
CA SER A 216 -10.65 -3.39 -0.95
C SER A 216 -12.00 -3.00 -0.33
N LYS A 217 -12.13 -3.14 0.99
CA LYS A 217 -13.34 -2.83 1.79
C LYS A 217 -13.31 -1.46 2.47
N ARG A 218 -12.46 -0.54 2.01
CA ARG A 218 -12.24 0.77 2.65
C ARG A 218 -13.50 1.63 2.78
N LEU A 219 -14.44 1.55 1.82
CA LEU A 219 -15.73 2.23 1.91
C LEU A 219 -16.57 1.69 3.07
N GLU A 220 -16.60 0.36 3.23
CA GLU A 220 -17.33 -0.31 4.29
C GLU A 220 -16.76 0.04 5.67
N ILE A 221 -15.43 0.02 5.81
CA ILE A 221 -14.74 0.39 7.05
C ILE A 221 -14.94 1.86 7.39
N ALA A 222 -14.83 2.78 6.42
CA ALA A 222 -15.07 4.20 6.62
C ALA A 222 -16.53 4.46 7.02
N THR A 223 -17.49 3.80 6.35
CA THR A 223 -18.91 3.89 6.64
C THR A 223 -19.26 3.38 8.05
N PHE A 224 -18.62 2.30 8.49
CA PHE A 224 -18.74 1.81 9.86
C PHE A 224 -18.32 2.88 10.87
N GLY A 225 -17.15 3.49 10.69
CA GLY A 225 -16.66 4.57 11.56
C GLY A 225 -17.65 5.73 11.65
N GLN A 226 -18.20 6.18 10.53
CA GLN A 226 -19.20 7.26 10.49
C GLN A 226 -20.50 6.87 11.22
N LYS A 227 -21.07 5.71 10.88
CA LYS A 227 -22.34 5.23 11.48
C LYS A 227 -22.24 5.05 12.99
N ARG A 228 -21.10 4.62 13.49
CA ARG A 228 -20.83 4.43 14.93
C ARG A 228 -20.30 5.67 15.63
N ARG A 229 -20.10 6.78 14.89
CA ARG A 229 -19.44 8.00 15.38
C ARG A 229 -18.08 7.71 15.99
N LEU A 230 -17.35 6.77 15.39
CA LEU A 230 -16.06 6.27 15.86
C LEU A 230 -14.95 6.94 15.03
N PRO A 231 -14.16 7.85 15.63
CA PRO A 231 -13.03 8.48 14.97
C PRO A 231 -12.04 7.45 14.43
N SER A 232 -11.47 7.71 13.25
CA SER A 232 -10.64 6.74 12.55
C SER A 232 -9.36 7.35 12.03
N MET A 233 -8.24 6.59 12.13
CA MET A 233 -6.95 6.93 11.56
C MET A 233 -6.52 5.85 10.57
N PHE A 234 -6.12 6.26 9.38
CA PHE A 234 -5.77 5.38 8.28
C PHE A 234 -4.32 5.57 7.78
N PRO A 235 -3.73 4.55 7.16
CA PRO A 235 -2.38 4.64 6.62
C PRO A 235 -2.29 5.46 5.33
N THR A 236 -3.40 5.64 4.59
CA THR A 236 -3.43 6.32 3.30
C THR A 236 -4.73 7.08 3.08
N ARG A 237 -4.67 8.11 2.21
CA ARG A 237 -5.79 9.02 1.93
C ARG A 237 -7.00 8.33 1.29
N GLU A 238 -6.80 7.22 0.59
CA GLU A 238 -7.88 6.52 -0.12
C GLU A 238 -9.02 6.08 0.80
N TYR A 239 -8.74 5.88 2.09
CA TYR A 239 -9.79 5.65 3.11
C TYR A 239 -10.53 6.93 3.46
N VAL A 240 -9.81 8.06 3.51
CA VAL A 240 -10.39 9.37 3.85
C VAL A 240 -11.28 9.87 2.72
N ASP A 241 -10.89 9.62 1.46
CA ASP A 241 -11.69 9.88 0.26
C ASP A 241 -13.02 9.08 0.26
N GLN A 242 -13.07 7.93 0.95
CA GLN A 242 -14.28 7.13 1.16
C GLN A 242 -15.05 7.48 2.45
N GLY A 243 -14.67 8.55 3.12
CA GLY A 243 -15.35 9.02 4.32
C GLY A 243 -14.67 8.67 5.65
N GLY A 244 -13.45 8.14 5.63
CA GLY A 244 -12.62 8.04 6.84
C GLY A 244 -12.32 9.42 7.42
N LEU A 245 -12.01 9.50 8.72
CA LEU A 245 -11.76 10.78 9.39
C LEU A 245 -10.40 11.37 9.04
N MET A 246 -9.32 10.61 9.25
CA MET A 246 -7.95 11.10 9.05
C MET A 246 -7.06 10.02 8.46
N SER A 247 -6.04 10.45 7.71
CA SER A 247 -4.93 9.60 7.34
C SER A 247 -3.60 10.31 7.49
N TYR A 248 -2.56 9.55 7.81
CA TYR A 248 -1.19 10.02 7.75
C TYR A 248 -0.31 8.96 7.10
N GLY A 249 0.25 9.28 5.94
CA GLY A 249 1.07 8.33 5.19
C GLY A 249 1.60 8.86 3.87
N ALA A 250 2.35 8.01 3.17
CA ALA A 250 2.84 8.30 1.84
C ALA A 250 1.71 8.22 0.81
N SER A 251 1.82 8.99 -0.26
CA SER A 251 0.91 8.94 -1.39
C SER A 251 1.12 7.64 -2.18
N LEU A 252 0.12 6.75 -2.22
CA LEU A 252 0.17 5.53 -3.03
C LEU A 252 0.34 5.84 -4.53
N PRO A 253 -0.37 6.79 -5.14
CA PRO A 253 -0.12 7.17 -6.53
C PRO A 253 1.32 7.60 -6.79
N ALA A 254 1.95 8.37 -5.88
CA ALA A 254 3.35 8.77 -6.02
C ALA A 254 4.31 7.56 -5.97
N MET A 255 4.03 6.59 -5.10
CA MET A 255 4.81 5.36 -5.01
C MET A 255 4.65 4.50 -6.28
N TYR A 256 3.44 4.35 -6.81
CA TYR A 256 3.21 3.61 -8.06
C TYR A 256 3.83 4.33 -9.27
N HIS A 257 3.76 5.66 -9.33
CA HIS A 257 4.47 6.46 -10.34
C HIS A 257 5.97 6.16 -10.30
N ARG A 258 6.56 6.18 -9.11
CA ARG A 258 7.97 5.86 -8.93
C ARG A 258 8.31 4.42 -9.30
N ALA A 259 7.43 3.46 -8.98
CA ALA A 259 7.58 2.08 -9.43
C ALA A 259 7.57 1.95 -10.97
N GLY A 260 6.74 2.74 -11.66
CA GLY A 260 6.76 2.85 -13.12
C GLY A 260 8.11 3.35 -13.65
N THR A 261 8.71 4.35 -12.98
CA THR A 261 10.07 4.83 -13.31
C THR A 261 11.13 3.73 -13.11
N TYR A 262 11.01 2.94 -12.04
CA TYR A 262 11.91 1.80 -11.77
C TYR A 262 11.78 0.71 -12.83
N ALA A 263 10.54 0.34 -13.18
CA ALA A 263 10.28 -0.60 -14.26
C ALA A 263 10.88 -0.11 -15.59
N GLY A 264 10.73 1.17 -15.89
CA GLY A 264 11.36 1.79 -17.06
C GLY A 264 12.89 1.74 -17.06
N LYS A 265 13.55 1.94 -15.91
CA LYS A 265 15.01 1.77 -15.78
C LYS A 265 15.44 0.33 -16.05
N ILE A 266 14.68 -0.65 -15.53
CA ILE A 266 14.95 -2.08 -15.71
C ILE A 266 14.78 -2.47 -17.18
N LEU A 267 13.74 -1.99 -17.86
CA LEU A 267 13.53 -2.20 -19.29
C LEU A 267 14.64 -1.60 -20.16
N LYS A 268 15.39 -0.61 -19.64
CA LYS A 268 16.60 -0.02 -20.26
C LYS A 268 17.88 -0.76 -19.89
N GLY A 269 17.78 -1.87 -19.14
CA GLY A 269 18.93 -2.72 -18.81
C GLY A 269 19.50 -2.53 -17.39
N ALA A 270 18.91 -1.68 -16.55
CA ALA A 270 19.35 -1.59 -15.14
C ALA A 270 19.03 -2.89 -14.40
N LYS A 271 19.95 -3.35 -13.56
CA LYS A 271 19.75 -4.57 -12.76
C LYS A 271 19.02 -4.23 -11.46
N PRO A 272 18.01 -5.00 -11.05
CA PRO A 272 17.33 -4.80 -9.77
C PRO A 272 18.27 -4.78 -8.56
N ALA A 273 19.30 -5.61 -8.59
CA ALA A 273 20.30 -5.71 -7.53
C ALA A 273 21.07 -4.43 -7.27
N ASP A 274 21.22 -3.59 -8.31
CA ASP A 274 21.99 -2.32 -8.28
C ASP A 274 21.09 -1.08 -8.08
N LEU A 275 19.76 -1.26 -8.06
CA LEU A 275 18.80 -0.21 -7.83
C LEU A 275 18.39 -0.19 -6.34
N PRO A 276 18.79 0.83 -5.56
CA PRO A 276 18.41 0.94 -4.14
C PRO A 276 16.90 0.92 -3.95
N VAL A 277 16.44 0.32 -2.85
CA VAL A 277 15.03 0.47 -2.43
C VAL A 277 14.85 1.86 -1.84
N GLU A 278 13.97 2.64 -2.44
CA GLU A 278 13.67 3.99 -1.99
C GLU A 278 12.61 4.00 -0.90
N GLN A 279 12.70 4.99 -0.02
CA GLN A 279 11.73 5.27 1.02
C GLN A 279 11.03 6.59 0.69
N PRO A 280 9.72 6.75 0.98
CA PRO A 280 9.05 8.01 0.78
C PRO A 280 9.65 9.08 1.69
N THR A 281 9.89 10.25 1.13
CA THR A 281 10.38 11.43 1.85
C THR A 281 9.27 12.40 2.21
N LYS A 282 8.08 12.22 1.64
CA LYS A 282 6.90 13.05 1.88
C LYS A 282 5.76 12.22 2.41
N PHE A 283 5.20 12.67 3.52
CA PHE A 283 4.02 12.11 4.15
C PHE A 283 2.95 13.19 4.24
N GLU A 284 1.70 12.81 4.09
CA GLU A 284 0.56 13.73 4.04
C GLU A 284 -0.42 13.44 5.18
N LEU A 285 -0.77 14.48 5.95
CA LEU A 285 -1.89 14.47 6.88
C LEU A 285 -3.13 14.98 6.15
N VAL A 286 -4.09 14.09 5.93
CA VAL A 286 -5.38 14.43 5.33
C VAL A 286 -6.48 14.31 6.38
N ILE A 287 -7.34 15.32 6.50
CA ILE A 287 -8.45 15.33 7.46
C ILE A 287 -9.76 15.62 6.72
N ASN A 288 -10.78 14.80 6.98
CA ASN A 288 -12.12 14.97 6.41
C ASN A 288 -13.03 15.70 7.40
N LEU A 289 -13.27 16.99 7.13
CA LEU A 289 -14.10 17.85 7.98
C LEU A 289 -15.60 17.49 7.89
N LYS A 290 -16.06 16.96 6.73
CA LYS A 290 -17.43 16.42 6.62
C LYS A 290 -17.63 15.24 7.58
N THR A 291 -16.67 14.32 7.61
CA THR A 291 -16.70 13.19 8.52
C THR A 291 -16.59 13.65 9.97
N ALA A 292 -15.67 14.56 10.30
CA ALA A 292 -15.56 15.13 11.64
C ALA A 292 -16.91 15.70 12.12
N LYS A 293 -17.56 16.52 11.29
CA LYS A 293 -18.89 17.08 11.57
C LYS A 293 -19.95 15.99 11.75
N ALA A 294 -19.96 14.98 10.87
CA ALA A 294 -20.95 13.90 10.91
C ALA A 294 -20.86 13.05 12.18
N ILE A 295 -19.64 12.83 12.71
CA ILE A 295 -19.42 12.10 13.96
C ILE A 295 -19.49 12.97 15.22
N GLY A 296 -19.69 14.29 15.07
CA GLY A 296 -19.77 15.24 16.19
C GLY A 296 -18.41 15.61 16.79
N LEU A 297 -17.32 15.49 16.02
CA LEU A 297 -15.97 15.82 16.46
C LEU A 297 -15.57 17.23 16.01
N THR A 298 -15.11 18.05 16.96
CA THR A 298 -14.42 19.31 16.66
C THR A 298 -12.92 19.05 16.59
N VAL A 299 -12.34 19.19 15.40
CA VAL A 299 -10.89 18.99 15.19
C VAL A 299 -10.15 20.21 15.77
N PRO A 300 -9.14 20.02 16.65
CA PRO A 300 -8.40 21.12 17.24
C PRO A 300 -7.69 21.99 16.18
N PRO A 301 -7.68 23.34 16.35
CA PRO A 301 -7.01 24.24 15.40
C PRO A 301 -5.53 23.91 15.14
N SER A 302 -4.81 23.47 16.18
CA SER A 302 -3.41 23.05 16.07
C SER A 302 -3.21 21.85 15.14
N LEU A 303 -4.20 20.96 15.05
CA LEU A 303 -4.16 19.82 14.14
C LEU A 303 -4.53 20.23 12.70
N LEU A 304 -5.50 21.14 12.56
CA LEU A 304 -5.89 21.70 11.25
C LEU A 304 -4.72 22.44 10.57
N GLN A 305 -3.92 23.18 11.35
CA GLN A 305 -2.74 23.88 10.83
C GLN A 305 -1.64 22.93 10.33
N ARG A 306 -1.62 21.69 10.80
CA ARG A 306 -0.65 20.66 10.41
C ARG A 306 -1.13 19.80 9.24
N ALA A 307 -2.40 19.93 8.86
CA ALA A 307 -2.96 19.17 7.75
C ALA A 307 -2.44 19.68 6.41
N ASP A 308 -1.95 18.75 5.58
CA ASP A 308 -1.56 19.04 4.20
C ASP A 308 -2.80 19.21 3.32
N GLN A 309 -3.90 18.55 3.67
CA GLN A 309 -5.17 18.65 2.96
C GLN A 309 -6.38 18.50 3.89
N LEU A 310 -7.39 19.35 3.65
CA LEU A 310 -8.70 19.28 4.29
C LEU A 310 -9.77 18.97 3.25
N ILE A 311 -10.57 17.90 3.48
CA ILE A 311 -11.74 17.57 2.67
C ILE A 311 -12.95 18.25 3.30
N GLN A 312 -13.54 19.19 2.53
CA GLN A 312 -14.68 20.01 2.95
C GLN A 312 -16.00 19.54 2.33
#